data_03c9b1c2120efb909dae1bd84caae835
#
_entry.id   03c9b1c2120efb909dae1bd84caae835
#
_cell.length_a   1.000
_cell.length_b   1.000
_cell.length_c   1.000
_cell.angle_alpha   90.00
_cell.angle_beta   90.00
_cell.angle_gamma   90.00
#
_symmetry.space_group_name_H-M   'P 1'
#
loop_
_entity.id
_entity.type
_entity.pdbx_description
1 polymer ?
#
loop_
_entity_poly.entity_id
_entity_poly.type
_entity_poly.pdbx_seq_one_letter_code
_entity_poly.pdbx_strand_id
1 'polypeptide(L)'
;MNYAKIKYFDIANGPGIRTSLFVQGCPIHCPGCFNQETWDFNGGKLFSVGTERMVIESITEHIAGLSILGGEPLCNKNIPAVSGLVEMFGWNFPNKTIWLWTGYEWDQVKDYHIMRYIDVCVAGPFDITKRDLSLKWCGSSNQQVIDVKRTKAAGHTVLYED
;
A
#
# COMPACT_ATOMS: atom_id res chain seq x y z
N MET A 1 -10.31 -9.01 7.63
CA MET A 1 -10.18 -7.71 6.96
C MET A 1 -11.27 -7.54 5.93
N ASN A 2 -11.78 -6.32 5.76
CA ASN A 2 -12.60 -5.97 4.61
C ASN A 2 -11.77 -5.17 3.59
N TYR A 3 -12.25 -5.07 2.36
CA TYR A 3 -11.69 -4.22 1.32
C TYR A 3 -12.79 -3.38 0.65
N ALA A 4 -12.42 -2.19 0.20
CA ALA A 4 -13.33 -1.28 -0.48
C ALA A 4 -13.48 -1.64 -1.95
N LYS A 5 -12.35 -1.80 -2.64
CA LYS A 5 -12.30 -2.15 -4.07
C LYS A 5 -10.97 -2.79 -4.46
N ILE A 6 -10.98 -3.52 -5.56
CA ILE A 6 -9.80 -3.93 -6.31
C ILE A 6 -9.84 -3.20 -7.65
N LYS A 7 -8.77 -2.54 -8.02
CA LYS A 7 -8.64 -1.83 -9.28
C LYS A 7 -7.63 -2.57 -10.15
N TYR A 8 -8.12 -3.19 -11.18
CA TYR A 8 -7.29 -3.87 -12.18
C TYR A 8 -6.79 -2.85 -13.21
N PHE A 9 -5.61 -3.09 -13.77
CA PHE A 9 -4.98 -2.21 -14.76
C PHE A 9 -4.84 -0.75 -14.28
N ASP A 10 -4.48 -0.59 -13.02
CA ASP A 10 -4.30 0.72 -12.41
C ASP A 10 -2.95 1.32 -12.79
N ILE A 11 -2.97 2.58 -13.24
CA ILE A 11 -1.78 3.36 -13.62
C ILE A 11 -1.49 4.52 -12.67
N ALA A 12 -2.32 4.69 -11.62
CA ALA A 12 -2.23 5.85 -10.71
C ALA A 12 -1.45 5.55 -9.43
N ASN A 13 -1.31 4.29 -9.04
CA ASN A 13 -0.76 3.92 -7.75
C ASN A 13 0.55 3.12 -7.90
N GLY A 14 1.59 3.80 -8.34
CA GLY A 14 2.92 3.26 -8.60
C GLY A 14 3.23 3.14 -10.10
N PRO A 15 4.49 2.87 -10.46
CA PRO A 15 4.92 2.80 -11.85
C PRO A 15 4.39 1.56 -12.57
N GLY A 16 4.14 1.70 -13.87
CA GLY A 16 3.61 0.64 -14.71
C GLY A 16 2.13 0.38 -14.49
N ILE A 17 1.61 -0.70 -15.10
CA ILE A 17 0.23 -1.15 -14.91
C ILE A 17 0.21 -2.09 -13.70
N ARG A 18 -0.68 -1.85 -12.75
CA ARG A 18 -0.70 -2.56 -11.47
C ARG A 18 -2.09 -3.10 -11.12
N THR A 19 -2.15 -4.07 -10.25
CA THR A 19 -3.38 -4.38 -9.51
C THR A 19 -3.32 -3.67 -8.17
N SER A 20 -4.35 -2.86 -7.86
CA SER A 20 -4.40 -2.08 -6.63
C SER A 20 -5.53 -2.57 -5.73
N LEU A 21 -5.18 -2.95 -4.50
CA LEU A 21 -6.10 -3.34 -3.45
C LEU A 21 -6.31 -2.16 -2.49
N PHE A 22 -7.55 -1.68 -2.41
CA PHE A 22 -7.96 -0.68 -1.44
C PHE A 22 -8.56 -1.38 -0.22
N VAL A 23 -7.80 -1.45 0.86
CA VAL A 23 -8.27 -2.04 2.12
C VAL A 23 -9.34 -1.16 2.78
N GLN A 24 -10.20 -1.77 3.58
CA GLN A 24 -11.23 -1.09 4.35
C GLN A 24 -10.82 -1.03 5.82
N GLY A 25 -11.14 0.09 6.49
CA GLY A 25 -10.81 0.38 7.87
C GLY A 25 -9.54 1.19 8.01
N CYS A 26 -9.67 2.36 8.65
CA CYS A 26 -8.54 3.25 8.96
C CYS A 26 -8.76 3.90 10.32
N PRO A 27 -7.85 3.74 11.28
CA PRO A 27 -7.98 4.39 12.60
C PRO A 27 -7.45 5.83 12.63
N ILE A 28 -6.78 6.29 11.57
CA ILE A 28 -6.05 7.57 11.55
C ILE A 28 -6.99 8.75 11.26
N HIS A 29 -7.93 8.60 10.31
CA HIS A 29 -8.94 9.60 9.95
C HIS A 29 -8.35 10.98 9.60
N CYS A 30 -7.34 11.03 8.72
CA CYS A 30 -6.71 12.28 8.30
C CYS A 30 -7.73 13.29 7.77
N PRO A 31 -7.77 14.55 8.25
CA PRO A 31 -8.66 15.58 7.72
C PRO A 31 -8.46 15.77 6.21
N GLY A 32 -9.56 15.76 5.44
CA GLY A 32 -9.50 15.90 3.98
C GLY A 32 -8.96 14.71 3.21
N CYS A 33 -8.86 13.54 3.85
CA CYS A 33 -8.42 12.30 3.22
C CYS A 33 -9.16 12.02 1.90
N PHE A 34 -8.44 11.54 0.87
CA PHE A 34 -9.01 11.19 -0.44
C PHE A 34 -9.89 9.93 -0.41
N ASN A 35 -9.73 9.07 0.60
CA ASN A 35 -10.40 7.78 0.70
C ASN A 35 -11.24 7.68 1.99
N GLN A 36 -12.00 8.73 2.35
CA GLN A 36 -12.81 8.74 3.59
C GLN A 36 -13.82 7.60 3.65
N GLU A 37 -14.31 7.14 2.49
CA GLU A 37 -15.19 5.99 2.38
C GLU A 37 -14.57 4.68 2.90
N THR A 38 -13.24 4.64 3.05
CA THR A 38 -12.52 3.47 3.58
C THR A 38 -12.27 3.51 5.09
N TRP A 39 -12.78 4.49 5.83
CA TRP A 39 -12.52 4.61 7.27
C TRP A 39 -13.25 3.58 8.11
N ASP A 40 -14.51 3.27 7.77
CA ASP A 40 -15.32 2.32 8.53
C ASP A 40 -14.81 0.88 8.33
N PHE A 41 -14.43 0.24 9.43
CA PHE A 41 -13.97 -1.16 9.43
C PHE A 41 -15.06 -2.16 9.03
N ASN A 42 -16.33 -1.81 9.16
CA ASN A 42 -17.47 -2.66 8.81
C ASN A 42 -17.94 -2.43 7.36
N GLY A 43 -17.42 -1.41 6.70
CA GLY A 43 -17.73 -1.13 5.29
C GLY A 43 -17.06 -2.10 4.33
N GLY A 44 -17.34 -1.90 3.04
CA GLY A 44 -16.73 -2.68 1.97
C GLY A 44 -17.20 -4.14 1.91
N LYS A 45 -16.31 -5.01 1.44
CA LYS A 45 -16.57 -6.45 1.24
C LYS A 45 -15.55 -7.28 2.02
N LEU A 46 -15.93 -8.48 2.45
CA LEU A 46 -15.01 -9.39 3.12
C LEU A 46 -13.86 -9.81 2.19
N PHE A 47 -12.63 -9.61 2.65
CA PHE A 47 -11.44 -10.14 1.99
C PHE A 47 -11.29 -11.61 2.35
N SER A 48 -11.83 -12.45 1.49
CA SER A 48 -11.82 -13.91 1.63
C SER A 48 -10.63 -14.54 0.89
N VAL A 49 -10.39 -15.84 1.11
CA VAL A 49 -9.43 -16.63 0.31
C VAL A 49 -9.74 -16.56 -1.19
N GLY A 50 -11.03 -16.51 -1.56
CA GLY A 50 -11.43 -16.32 -2.96
C GLY A 50 -11.03 -14.95 -3.50
N THR A 51 -11.16 -13.90 -2.69
CA THR A 51 -10.72 -12.54 -3.06
C THR A 51 -9.20 -12.47 -3.22
N GLU A 52 -8.45 -13.08 -2.29
CA GLU A 52 -6.99 -13.18 -2.37
C GLU A 52 -6.56 -13.87 -3.66
N ARG A 53 -7.19 -15.01 -4.00
CA ARG A 53 -6.96 -15.71 -5.26
C ARG A 53 -7.20 -14.80 -6.47
N MET A 54 -8.32 -14.06 -6.49
CA MET A 54 -8.62 -13.12 -7.59
C MET A 54 -7.52 -12.07 -7.76
N VAL A 55 -6.97 -11.54 -6.66
CA VAL A 55 -5.84 -10.59 -6.73
C VAL A 55 -4.61 -11.25 -7.33
N ILE A 56 -4.24 -12.45 -6.87
CA ILE A 56 -3.07 -13.19 -7.38
C ILE A 56 -3.25 -13.56 -8.86
N GLU A 57 -4.41 -14.07 -9.25
CA GLU A 57 -4.72 -14.45 -10.64
C GLU A 57 -4.76 -13.24 -11.60
N SER A 58 -4.99 -12.04 -11.09
CA SER A 58 -4.95 -10.81 -11.90
C SER A 58 -3.54 -10.40 -12.34
N ILE A 59 -2.50 -10.99 -11.74
CA ILE A 59 -1.11 -10.62 -12.00
C ILE A 59 -0.60 -11.38 -13.22
N THR A 60 -0.81 -10.82 -14.38
CA THR A 60 -0.30 -11.34 -15.67
C THR A 60 1.10 -10.78 -15.98
N GLU A 61 1.67 -11.19 -17.11
CA GLU A 61 3.01 -10.73 -17.55
C GLU A 61 3.10 -9.20 -17.67
N HIS A 62 2.02 -8.53 -18.11
CA HIS A 62 1.96 -7.08 -18.33
C HIS A 62 1.76 -6.27 -17.04
N ILE A 63 1.42 -6.92 -15.92
CA ILE A 63 1.22 -6.24 -14.64
C ILE A 63 2.56 -6.07 -13.93
N ALA A 64 2.94 -4.83 -13.65
CA ALA A 64 4.20 -4.48 -13.00
C ALA A 64 4.25 -4.91 -11.52
N GLY A 65 3.11 -5.02 -10.86
CA GLY A 65 3.08 -5.43 -9.47
C GLY A 65 1.75 -5.17 -8.75
N LEU A 66 1.81 -5.29 -7.44
CA LEU A 66 0.70 -5.08 -6.51
C LEU A 66 0.85 -3.75 -5.79
N SER A 67 -0.24 -2.99 -5.65
CA SER A 67 -0.33 -1.78 -4.83
C SER A 67 -1.38 -1.96 -3.74
N ILE A 68 -1.04 -1.62 -2.51
CA ILE A 68 -1.91 -1.79 -1.35
C ILE A 68 -2.08 -0.43 -0.66
N LEU A 69 -3.31 0.05 -0.60
CA LEU A 69 -3.66 1.36 -0.09
C LEU A 69 -5.14 1.38 0.36
N GLY A 70 -5.74 2.55 0.48
CA GLY A 70 -7.17 2.75 0.78
C GLY A 70 -7.36 3.22 2.22
N GLY A 71 -7.79 2.33 3.12
CA GLY A 71 -7.78 2.56 4.56
C GLY A 71 -6.36 2.51 5.12
N GLU A 72 -6.16 1.83 6.26
CA GLU A 72 -4.80 1.65 6.80
C GLU A 72 -4.38 0.18 6.73
N PRO A 73 -3.52 -0.20 5.77
CA PRO A 73 -3.09 -1.59 5.60
C PRO A 73 -2.32 -2.16 6.81
N LEU A 74 -1.59 -1.31 7.53
CA LEU A 74 -0.70 -1.74 8.63
C LEU A 74 -1.34 -1.66 10.00
N CYS A 75 -2.62 -1.26 10.12
CA CYS A 75 -3.30 -1.32 11.41
C CYS A 75 -3.54 -2.77 11.87
N ASN A 76 -3.68 -2.95 13.19
CA ASN A 76 -3.79 -4.28 13.82
C ASN A 76 -4.89 -5.17 13.21
N LYS A 77 -5.99 -4.59 12.72
CA LYS A 77 -7.09 -5.35 12.11
C LYS A 77 -6.80 -5.81 10.67
N ASN A 78 -6.00 -5.06 9.94
CA ASN A 78 -5.75 -5.32 8.52
C ASN A 78 -4.43 -6.05 8.26
N ILE A 79 -3.39 -5.76 9.05
CA ILE A 79 -2.05 -6.28 8.83
C ILE A 79 -1.95 -7.81 8.71
N PRO A 80 -2.71 -8.65 9.43
CA PRO A 80 -2.61 -10.09 9.26
C PRO A 80 -2.98 -10.56 7.85
N ALA A 81 -4.07 -10.03 7.28
CA ALA A 81 -4.50 -10.40 5.93
C ALA A 81 -3.60 -9.78 4.85
N VAL A 82 -3.15 -8.53 5.06
CA VAL A 82 -2.22 -7.88 4.14
C VAL A 82 -0.87 -8.60 4.12
N SER A 83 -0.36 -9.04 5.28
CA SER A 83 0.89 -9.81 5.36
C SER A 83 0.80 -11.14 4.60
N GLY A 84 -0.31 -11.88 4.75
CA GLY A 84 -0.54 -13.11 3.99
C GLY A 84 -0.53 -12.88 2.48
N LEU A 85 -1.22 -11.84 2.02
CA LEU A 85 -1.28 -11.49 0.60
C LEU A 85 0.11 -11.11 0.04
N VAL A 86 0.87 -10.25 0.71
CA VAL A 86 2.18 -9.81 0.20
C VAL A 86 3.20 -10.94 0.21
N GLU A 87 3.14 -11.83 1.20
CA GLU A 87 3.97 -13.01 1.27
C GLU A 87 3.67 -13.95 0.10
N MET A 88 2.40 -14.28 -0.12
CA MET A 88 1.97 -15.09 -1.25
C MET A 88 2.35 -14.45 -2.58
N PHE A 89 2.18 -13.14 -2.73
CA PHE A 89 2.58 -12.41 -3.93
C PHE A 89 4.10 -12.53 -4.16
N GLY A 90 4.92 -12.30 -3.14
CA GLY A 90 6.38 -12.39 -3.24
C GLY A 90 6.88 -13.78 -3.68
N TRP A 91 6.23 -14.84 -3.19
CA TRP A 91 6.55 -16.22 -3.59
C TRP A 91 6.18 -16.51 -5.05
N ASN A 92 5.02 -16.03 -5.52
CA ASN A 92 4.56 -16.30 -6.88
C ASN A 92 5.20 -15.39 -7.94
N PHE A 93 5.61 -14.18 -7.56
CA PHE A 93 6.05 -13.14 -8.50
C PHE A 93 7.34 -12.44 -8.03
N PRO A 94 8.47 -13.15 -7.90
CA PRO A 94 9.71 -12.58 -7.32
C PRO A 94 10.31 -11.42 -8.13
N ASN A 95 9.91 -11.28 -9.40
CA ASN A 95 10.40 -10.21 -10.30
C ASN A 95 9.45 -9.02 -10.41
N LYS A 96 8.35 -9.01 -9.64
CA LYS A 96 7.36 -7.92 -9.64
C LYS A 96 7.42 -7.17 -8.31
N THR A 97 6.94 -5.93 -8.29
CA THR A 97 7.09 -5.03 -7.15
C THR A 97 5.81 -4.91 -6.33
N ILE A 98 5.98 -4.72 -5.02
CA ILE A 98 4.89 -4.40 -4.09
C ILE A 98 5.07 -2.97 -3.58
N TRP A 99 4.05 -2.16 -3.78
CA TRP A 99 3.94 -0.80 -3.25
C TRP A 99 2.89 -0.76 -2.15
N LEU A 100 3.18 -0.06 -1.05
CA LEU A 100 2.26 0.04 0.08
C LEU A 100 2.18 1.48 0.57
N TRP A 101 0.97 1.98 0.78
CA TRP A 101 0.69 3.29 1.39
C TRP A 101 0.21 3.10 2.81
N THR A 102 0.78 3.87 3.73
CA THR A 102 0.38 3.89 5.14
C THR A 102 0.34 5.32 5.66
N GLY A 103 -0.62 5.61 6.52
CA GLY A 103 -0.65 6.87 7.25
C GLY A 103 0.25 6.90 8.49
N TYR A 104 0.92 5.79 8.83
CA TYR A 104 1.95 5.79 9.85
C TYR A 104 3.25 6.38 9.34
N GLU A 105 4.02 7.03 10.23
CA GLU A 105 5.37 7.48 9.92
C GLU A 105 6.31 6.28 9.69
N TRP A 106 7.32 6.47 8.85
CA TRP A 106 8.26 5.40 8.51
C TRP A 106 8.90 4.76 9.74
N ASP A 107 9.33 5.56 10.71
CA ASP A 107 9.96 5.07 11.94
C ASP A 107 9.06 4.17 12.79
N GLN A 108 7.74 4.29 12.64
CA GLN A 108 6.77 3.45 13.36
C GLN A 108 6.62 2.05 12.74
N VAL A 109 6.89 1.92 11.43
CA VAL A 109 6.55 0.71 10.66
C VAL A 109 7.75 0.02 10.01
N LYS A 110 8.91 0.67 9.94
CA LYS A 110 10.11 0.17 9.25
C LYS A 110 10.56 -1.23 9.69
N ASP A 111 10.31 -1.58 10.95
CA ASP A 111 10.70 -2.87 11.55
C ASP A 111 9.60 -3.93 11.49
N TYR A 112 8.44 -3.61 10.90
CA TYR A 112 7.39 -4.61 10.70
C TYR A 112 7.85 -5.71 9.76
N HIS A 113 7.52 -6.97 10.11
CA HIS A 113 7.92 -8.14 9.31
C HIS A 113 7.53 -8.03 7.83
N ILE A 114 6.35 -7.45 7.55
CA ILE A 114 5.82 -7.26 6.20
C ILE A 114 6.78 -6.47 5.29
N MET A 115 7.60 -5.57 5.84
CA MET A 115 8.55 -4.74 5.08
C MET A 115 9.64 -5.57 4.38
N ARG A 116 9.73 -6.88 4.63
CA ARG A 116 10.61 -7.79 3.88
C ARG A 116 10.15 -7.99 2.44
N TYR A 117 8.85 -7.84 2.19
CA TYR A 117 8.21 -8.08 0.90
C TYR A 117 7.90 -6.78 0.15
N ILE A 118 7.90 -5.64 0.84
CA ILE A 118 7.59 -4.33 0.26
C ILE A 118 8.82 -3.77 -0.45
N ASP A 119 8.63 -3.32 -1.69
CA ASP A 119 9.66 -2.63 -2.46
C ASP A 119 9.64 -1.13 -2.20
N VAL A 120 8.47 -0.52 -2.20
CA VAL A 120 8.30 0.91 -1.94
C VAL A 120 7.18 1.12 -0.92
N CYS A 121 7.47 1.92 0.10
CA CYS A 121 6.51 2.33 1.12
C CYS A 121 6.28 3.85 1.03
N VAL A 122 5.03 4.26 0.81
CA VAL A 122 4.63 5.67 0.94
C VAL A 122 4.11 5.86 2.36
N ALA A 123 4.90 6.51 3.20
CA ALA A 123 4.68 6.62 4.64
C ALA A 123 4.36 8.05 5.09
N GLY A 124 3.52 8.18 6.08
CA GLY A 124 3.11 9.43 6.70
C GLY A 124 1.63 9.76 6.51
N PRO A 125 1.00 10.41 7.49
CA PRO A 125 -0.40 10.81 7.41
C PRO A 125 -0.58 11.90 6.34
N PHE A 126 -1.75 11.87 5.67
CA PHE A 126 -2.11 12.95 4.77
C PHE A 126 -2.35 14.25 5.56
N ASP A 127 -1.68 15.32 5.16
CA ASP A 127 -1.82 16.66 5.73
C ASP A 127 -2.43 17.61 4.68
N ILE A 128 -3.70 18.00 4.90
CA ILE A 128 -4.44 18.86 3.97
C ILE A 128 -3.75 20.22 3.77
N THR A 129 -3.00 20.71 4.76
CA THR A 129 -2.29 21.99 4.67
C THR A 129 -1.04 21.91 3.79
N LYS A 130 -0.57 20.69 3.53
CA LYS A 130 0.59 20.38 2.67
C LYS A 130 0.21 19.63 1.40
N ARG A 131 -1.09 19.62 1.07
CA ARG A 131 -1.62 18.99 -0.14
C ARG A 131 -0.95 19.59 -1.38
N ASP A 132 -0.44 18.70 -2.23
CA ASP A 132 0.16 19.09 -3.51
C ASP A 132 -0.12 18.02 -4.56
N LEU A 133 -0.90 18.38 -5.59
CA LEU A 133 -1.30 17.47 -6.68
C LEU A 133 -0.20 17.24 -7.72
N SER A 134 0.91 17.99 -7.65
CA SER A 134 2.08 17.78 -8.53
C SER A 134 2.99 16.66 -8.05
N LEU A 135 2.85 16.23 -6.78
CA LEU A 135 3.65 15.15 -6.22
C LEU A 135 3.27 13.80 -6.85
N LYS A 136 4.29 13.04 -7.19
CA LYS A 136 4.09 11.64 -7.59
C LYS A 136 3.89 10.77 -6.35
N TRP A 137 2.91 9.89 -6.43
CA TRP A 137 2.66 8.79 -5.50
C TRP A 137 2.22 9.17 -4.08
N CYS A 138 2.24 10.44 -3.69
CA CYS A 138 1.76 10.92 -2.39
C CYS A 138 0.83 12.12 -2.54
N GLY A 139 0.01 12.40 -1.51
CA GLY A 139 -1.00 13.46 -1.55
C GLY A 139 -0.56 14.77 -0.89
N SER A 140 0.47 14.71 -0.05
CA SER A 140 0.98 15.87 0.70
C SER A 140 2.49 15.79 0.89
N SER A 141 3.15 16.94 0.94
CA SER A 141 4.62 17.05 0.89
C SER A 141 5.34 16.55 2.16
N ASN A 142 4.62 16.24 3.23
CA ASN A 142 5.18 15.59 4.42
C ASN A 142 5.32 14.07 4.28
N GLN A 143 4.63 13.46 3.32
CA GLN A 143 4.72 12.02 3.09
C GLN A 143 6.03 11.66 2.39
N GLN A 144 6.59 10.52 2.73
CA GLN A 144 7.85 10.03 2.16
C GLN A 144 7.59 8.81 1.26
N VAL A 145 8.11 8.85 0.05
CA VAL A 145 8.13 7.69 -0.86
C VAL A 145 9.48 7.00 -0.67
N ILE A 146 9.49 5.86 -0.01
CA ILE A 146 10.70 5.22 0.50
C ILE A 146 11.01 3.95 -0.30
N ASP A 147 12.21 3.86 -0.85
CA ASP A 147 12.74 2.60 -1.39
C ASP A 147 13.17 1.72 -0.21
N VAL A 148 12.35 0.73 0.09
CA VAL A 148 12.54 -0.12 1.27
C VAL A 148 13.78 -1.01 1.14
N LYS A 149 14.06 -1.53 -0.06
CA LYS A 149 15.23 -2.38 -0.32
C LYS A 149 16.53 -1.60 -0.19
N ARG A 150 16.61 -0.43 -0.83
CA ARG A 150 17.79 0.45 -0.72
C ARG A 150 17.98 0.96 0.70
N THR A 151 16.90 1.31 1.40
CA THR A 151 16.92 1.73 2.81
C THR A 151 17.55 0.65 3.70
N LYS A 152 17.12 -0.60 3.54
CA LYS A 152 17.68 -1.73 4.31
C LYS A 152 19.15 -1.99 4.01
N ALA A 153 19.55 -1.91 2.75
CA ALA A 153 20.94 -2.11 2.35
C ALA A 153 21.86 -0.98 2.83
N ALA A 154 21.37 0.25 2.85
CA ALA A 154 22.14 1.44 3.24
C ALA A 154 22.19 1.67 4.77
N GLY A 155 21.23 1.11 5.53
CA GLY A 155 21.09 1.36 6.98
C GLY A 155 20.55 2.75 7.34
N HIS A 156 20.07 3.51 6.37
CA HIS A 156 19.38 4.79 6.54
C HIS A 156 18.28 4.94 5.49
N THR A 157 17.31 5.83 5.73
CA THR A 157 16.18 6.04 4.82
C THR A 157 16.66 6.56 3.46
N VAL A 158 16.30 5.83 2.40
CA VAL A 158 16.55 6.19 1.00
C VAL A 158 15.22 6.44 0.31
N LEU A 159 15.03 7.62 -0.25
CA LEU A 159 13.82 7.95 -1.00
C LEU A 159 13.84 7.26 -2.37
N TYR A 160 12.64 6.90 -2.83
CA TYR A 160 12.45 6.32 -4.15
C TYR A 160 12.68 7.41 -5.21
N GLU A 161 13.46 7.09 -6.23
CA GLU A 161 13.71 7.90 -7.42
C GLU A 161 13.16 7.17 -8.64
N ASP A 162 12.36 7.88 -9.46
CA ASP A 162 11.72 7.36 -10.69
C ASP A 162 12.73 7.29 -11.84
#